data_403cb5cee705f3f851d9f7f1fd463f63
#
_entry.id   403cb5cee705f3f851d9f7f1fd463f63
#
_cell.length_a   1.000
_cell.length_b   1.000
_cell.length_c   1.000
_cell.angle_alpha   90.00
_cell.angle_beta   90.00
_cell.angle_gamma   90.00
#
_symmetry.space_group_name_H-M   'P 1'
#
loop_
_entity.id
_entity.type
_entity.pdbx_description
1 polymer ?
#
loop_
_entity_poly.entity_id
_entity_poly.type
_entity_poly.pdbx_seq_one_letter_code
_entity_poly.pdbx_strand_id
1 'polypeptide(L)'
;LIKEKGLGERGMYKIVDESGFVYTQYIYLKEADFEKMIVAHAEQIFGAAGIYFDIKKLIGTPKKGATIPDGYFLDLTFHNDPRLYLVEVELNSHDVYGHIGEQILRFGISTETDKYKIKNSLLAEVDKDSGKQQKLADYFSKSKYNNINELLDKVIFDNRPAAIIAIDEATDALYHVMSQLTMTTEVIEAQTYVCGDKKLHRFSPFKDEVITDLAPDIDADELDTIIVPAREDGF
;
A
#
# COMPACT_ATOMS: atom_id res chain seq x y z
N LEU A 1 -2.99 23.41 33.71
CA LEU A 1 -2.19 22.19 33.87
C LEU A 1 -2.94 21.06 33.18
N ILE A 2 -2.67 20.88 31.90
CA ILE A 2 -3.11 19.72 31.13
C ILE A 2 -2.12 18.63 31.44
N LYS A 3 -2.57 17.55 32.09
CA LYS A 3 -1.79 16.34 32.28
C LYS A 3 -1.51 15.74 30.90
N GLU A 4 -0.25 15.77 30.48
CA GLU A 4 0.26 14.91 29.40
C GLU A 4 0.06 13.47 29.84
N LYS A 5 -0.89 12.79 29.21
CA LYS A 5 -1.00 11.32 29.27
C LYS A 5 0.20 10.74 28.53
N GLY A 6 0.96 9.93 29.25
CA GLY A 6 2.24 9.36 28.84
C GLY A 6 2.28 8.89 27.39
N LEU A 7 3.10 9.56 26.61
CA LEU A 7 3.82 8.96 25.50
C LEU A 7 4.71 7.88 26.13
N GLY A 8 4.37 6.62 25.94
CA GLY A 8 5.31 5.54 26.18
C GLY A 8 6.60 5.88 25.44
N GLU A 9 7.75 5.55 26.02
CA GLU A 9 9.07 5.76 25.45
C GLU A 9 9.17 5.06 24.08
N ARG A 10 8.63 5.68 23.04
CA ARG A 10 8.90 5.31 21.66
C ARG A 10 10.33 5.77 21.40
N GLY A 11 11.22 4.83 21.18
CA GLY A 11 12.57 5.15 20.74
C GLY A 11 12.48 5.92 19.44
N MET A 12 12.67 7.24 19.50
CA MET A 12 12.70 8.07 18.29
C MET A 12 13.94 7.68 17.49
N TYR A 13 13.75 7.03 16.37
CA TYR A 13 14.83 6.72 15.45
C TYR A 13 15.42 8.01 14.88
N LYS A 14 16.73 8.00 14.67
CA LYS A 14 17.47 9.06 13.99
C LYS A 14 18.19 8.48 12.79
N ILE A 15 18.21 9.23 11.71
CA ILE A 15 18.99 8.91 10.52
C ILE A 15 20.08 9.97 10.40
N VAL A 16 21.30 9.55 10.11
CA VAL A 16 22.42 10.45 9.84
C VAL A 16 22.83 10.24 8.39
N ASP A 17 22.85 11.31 7.59
CA ASP A 17 23.32 11.22 6.22
C ASP A 17 24.87 11.31 6.16
N GLU A 18 25.45 11.06 4.99
CA GLU A 18 26.90 11.10 4.76
C GLU A 18 27.55 12.47 5.08
N SER A 19 26.78 13.55 5.04
CA SER A 19 27.21 14.91 5.39
C SER A 19 27.11 15.19 6.88
N GLY A 20 26.66 14.23 7.71
CA GLY A 20 26.54 14.36 9.15
C GLY A 20 25.25 15.08 9.61
N PHE A 21 24.31 15.38 8.73
CA PHE A 21 23.01 15.91 9.14
C PHE A 21 22.21 14.84 9.88
N VAL A 22 21.65 15.21 11.03
CA VAL A 22 20.85 14.31 11.86
C VAL A 22 19.37 14.59 11.59
N TYR A 23 18.68 13.61 11.04
CA TYR A 23 17.25 13.64 10.81
C TYR A 23 16.54 12.95 11.98
N THR A 24 15.52 13.59 12.53
CA THR A 24 14.68 13.05 13.60
C THR A 24 13.33 12.63 13.04
N GLN A 25 12.76 11.58 13.61
CA GLN A 25 11.45 11.09 13.17
C GLN A 25 10.38 12.17 13.35
N TYR A 26 9.60 12.40 12.30
CA TYR A 26 8.44 13.29 12.29
C TYR A 26 7.19 12.49 12.66
N ILE A 27 6.48 12.93 13.68
CA ILE A 27 5.24 12.29 14.11
C ILE A 27 4.06 13.02 13.48
N TYR A 28 3.32 12.31 12.66
CA TYR A 28 2.07 12.84 12.09
C TYR A 28 1.00 12.95 13.17
N LEU A 29 0.39 14.11 13.31
CA LEU A 29 -0.72 14.37 14.23
C LEU A 29 -2.09 14.24 13.54
N LYS A 30 -2.09 14.22 12.21
CA LYS A 30 -3.28 14.11 11.38
C LYS A 30 -3.03 13.09 10.27
N GLU A 31 -3.91 12.15 10.15
CA GLU A 31 -3.95 11.16 9.09
C GLU A 31 -3.90 11.81 7.70
N ALA A 32 -4.68 12.89 7.47
CA ALA A 32 -4.68 13.62 6.21
C ALA A 32 -3.31 14.20 5.78
N ASP A 33 -2.39 14.47 6.72
CA ASP A 33 -1.05 14.93 6.39
C ASP A 33 -0.11 13.75 6.06
N PHE A 34 -0.33 12.61 6.70
CA PHE A 34 0.34 11.36 6.36
C PHE A 34 -0.13 10.85 4.99
N GLU A 35 -1.42 10.86 4.73
CA GLU A 35 -2.01 10.49 3.45
C GLU A 35 -1.45 11.32 2.29
N LYS A 36 -1.31 12.64 2.45
CA LYS A 36 -0.67 13.48 1.43
C LYS A 36 0.76 13.04 1.10
N MET A 37 1.52 12.58 2.09
CA MET A 37 2.85 12.04 1.87
C MET A 37 2.77 10.73 1.10
N ILE A 38 1.86 9.82 1.46
CA ILE A 38 1.66 8.54 0.75
C ILE A 38 1.29 8.79 -0.71
N VAL A 39 0.33 9.67 -0.98
CA VAL A 39 -0.11 10.01 -2.35
C VAL A 39 1.02 10.65 -3.16
N ALA A 40 1.77 11.59 -2.56
CA ALA A 40 2.87 12.27 -3.23
C ALA A 40 4.03 11.34 -3.62
N HIS A 41 4.19 10.23 -2.91
CA HIS A 41 5.26 9.24 -3.13
C HIS A 41 4.71 7.86 -3.51
N ALA A 42 3.49 7.80 -4.04
CA ALA A 42 2.82 6.54 -4.33
C ALA A 42 3.61 5.63 -5.28
N GLU A 43 4.28 6.21 -6.28
CA GLU A 43 5.10 5.44 -7.22
C GLU A 43 6.30 4.76 -6.53
N GLN A 44 6.95 5.46 -5.60
CA GLN A 44 8.09 4.92 -4.84
C GLN A 44 7.63 3.90 -3.78
N ILE A 45 6.47 4.12 -3.18
CA ILE A 45 5.93 3.28 -2.09
C ILE A 45 5.33 1.99 -2.63
N PHE A 46 4.50 2.08 -3.68
CA PHE A 46 3.74 0.95 -4.23
C PHE A 46 4.41 0.33 -5.47
N GLY A 47 5.40 1.02 -6.06
CA GLY A 47 6.13 0.55 -7.22
C GLY A 47 5.78 1.24 -8.53
N ALA A 48 6.81 1.45 -9.35
CA ALA A 48 6.72 2.15 -10.63
C ALA A 48 5.88 1.39 -11.67
N ALA A 49 5.81 0.06 -11.56
CA ALA A 49 5.05 -0.78 -12.47
C ALA A 49 3.53 -0.69 -12.28
N GLY A 50 3.08 -0.15 -11.13
CA GLY A 50 1.66 -0.03 -10.82
C GLY A 50 1.06 1.35 -11.09
N ILE A 51 -0.23 1.47 -10.86
CA ILE A 51 -0.99 2.72 -10.99
C ILE A 51 -1.75 2.97 -9.70
N TYR A 52 -1.42 4.08 -9.02
CA TYR A 52 -2.18 4.56 -7.88
C TYR A 52 -3.33 5.47 -8.34
N PHE A 53 -4.52 5.27 -7.75
CA PHE A 53 -5.71 6.08 -7.99
C PHE A 53 -6.12 6.74 -6.67
N ASP A 54 -5.95 8.04 -6.57
CA ASP A 54 -6.46 8.86 -5.47
C ASP A 54 -7.96 9.12 -5.69
N ILE A 55 -8.78 8.13 -5.32
CA ILE A 55 -10.23 8.15 -5.52
C ILE A 55 -10.92 7.86 -4.20
N LYS A 56 -11.52 8.88 -3.59
CA LYS A 56 -12.35 8.76 -2.40
C LYS A 56 -13.83 8.71 -2.78
N LYS A 57 -14.33 7.52 -3.06
CA LYS A 57 -15.75 7.30 -3.39
C LYS A 57 -16.37 6.25 -2.49
N LEU A 58 -17.54 6.57 -1.96
CA LEU A 58 -18.33 5.63 -1.16
C LEU A 58 -18.65 4.38 -1.98
N ILE A 59 -18.27 3.22 -1.46
CA ILE A 59 -18.64 1.90 -1.95
C ILE A 59 -19.47 1.16 -0.89
N GLY A 60 -20.32 0.21 -1.33
CA GLY A 60 -21.27 -0.46 -0.44
C GLY A 60 -22.52 0.37 -0.19
N THR A 61 -23.37 -0.14 0.68
CA THR A 61 -24.61 0.53 1.12
C THR A 61 -24.59 0.68 2.65
N PRO A 62 -25.23 1.72 3.22
CA PRO A 62 -25.24 1.94 4.66
C PRO A 62 -25.70 0.73 5.48
N LYS A 63 -26.62 -0.08 4.92
CA LYS A 63 -27.14 -1.29 5.56
C LYS A 63 -26.18 -2.49 5.50
N LYS A 64 -25.17 -2.44 4.62
CA LYS A 64 -24.22 -3.54 4.35
C LYS A 64 -22.75 -3.16 4.57
N GLY A 65 -22.50 -2.11 5.35
CA GLY A 65 -21.13 -1.70 5.66
C GLY A 65 -20.50 -0.83 4.56
N ALA A 66 -21.15 0.30 4.21
CA ALA A 66 -20.55 1.26 3.28
C ALA A 66 -19.21 1.81 3.81
N THR A 67 -18.26 2.03 2.90
CA THR A 67 -16.92 2.53 3.22
C THR A 67 -16.38 3.40 2.08
N ILE A 68 -15.36 4.20 2.37
CA ILE A 68 -14.65 5.04 1.41
C ILE A 68 -13.17 4.68 1.54
N PRO A 69 -12.59 3.95 0.58
CA PRO A 69 -11.14 3.73 0.56
C PRO A 69 -10.41 5.07 0.35
N ASP A 70 -9.20 5.20 0.87
CA ASP A 70 -8.35 6.35 0.60
C ASP A 70 -7.81 6.34 -0.83
N GLY A 71 -7.70 5.16 -1.42
CA GLY A 71 -7.31 5.01 -2.82
C GLY A 71 -7.42 3.58 -3.33
N TYR A 72 -6.95 3.39 -4.56
CA TYR A 72 -6.78 2.07 -5.15
C TYR A 72 -5.40 1.97 -5.77
N PHE A 73 -4.80 0.80 -5.67
CA PHE A 73 -3.55 0.49 -6.36
C PHE A 73 -3.77 -0.69 -7.31
N LEU A 74 -3.52 -0.46 -8.59
CA LEU A 74 -3.51 -1.50 -9.62
C LEU A 74 -2.07 -1.93 -9.85
N ASP A 75 -1.72 -3.08 -9.30
CA ASP A 75 -0.41 -3.69 -9.44
C ASP A 75 -0.31 -4.37 -10.81
N LEU A 76 0.64 -3.92 -11.62
CA LEU A 76 0.93 -4.38 -12.97
C LEU A 76 2.32 -5.04 -13.08
N THR A 77 2.98 -5.31 -11.96
CA THR A 77 4.32 -5.90 -11.90
C THR A 77 4.39 -7.22 -12.69
N PHE A 78 3.38 -8.06 -12.52
CA PHE A 78 3.28 -9.32 -13.25
C PHE A 78 2.32 -9.22 -14.45
N HIS A 79 2.85 -9.35 -15.66
CA HIS A 79 2.10 -9.18 -16.91
C HIS A 79 0.87 -10.11 -17.04
N ASN A 80 0.89 -11.26 -16.36
CA ASN A 80 -0.18 -12.25 -16.43
C ASN A 80 -1.00 -12.40 -15.14
N ASP A 81 -0.60 -11.75 -14.05
CA ASP A 81 -1.29 -11.79 -12.75
C ASP A 81 -1.46 -10.38 -12.15
N PRO A 82 -2.14 -9.47 -12.83
CA PRO A 82 -2.43 -8.14 -12.29
C PRO A 82 -3.36 -8.25 -11.08
N ARG A 83 -3.21 -7.32 -10.13
CA ARG A 83 -4.01 -7.30 -8.90
C ARG A 83 -4.52 -5.91 -8.60
N LEU A 84 -5.69 -5.82 -8.01
CA LEU A 84 -6.27 -4.58 -7.51
C LEU A 84 -6.28 -4.61 -5.98
N TYR A 85 -5.80 -3.54 -5.40
CA TYR A 85 -5.80 -3.31 -3.96
C TYR A 85 -6.64 -2.08 -3.62
N LEU A 86 -7.44 -2.16 -2.57
CA LEU A 86 -7.99 -1.01 -1.87
C LEU A 86 -6.92 -0.53 -0.90
N VAL A 87 -6.69 0.77 -0.85
CA VAL A 87 -5.67 1.37 0.03
C VAL A 87 -6.37 2.09 1.16
N GLU A 88 -5.90 1.82 2.37
CA GLU A 88 -6.24 2.53 3.60
C GLU A 88 -4.97 3.14 4.18
N VAL A 89 -5.03 4.41 4.55
CA VAL A 89 -3.92 5.14 5.15
C VAL A 89 -4.29 5.48 6.59
N GLU A 90 -3.49 5.03 7.54
CA GLU A 90 -3.84 5.13 8.94
C GLU A 90 -2.64 5.51 9.82
N LEU A 91 -2.90 6.02 11.00
CA LEU A 91 -1.88 6.27 12.03
C LEU A 91 -2.00 5.23 13.15
N ASN A 92 -0.86 4.69 13.57
CA ASN A 92 -0.80 3.73 14.69
C ASN A 92 -1.36 4.31 16.02
N SER A 93 -1.53 5.62 16.11
CA SER A 93 -2.17 6.27 17.26
C SER A 93 -3.68 5.99 17.35
N HIS A 94 -4.30 5.48 16.27
CA HIS A 94 -5.72 5.12 16.23
C HIS A 94 -5.94 3.67 16.70
N ASP A 95 -7.20 3.33 16.99
CA ASP A 95 -7.54 1.98 17.44
C ASP A 95 -7.46 0.98 16.29
N VAL A 96 -6.40 0.17 16.32
CA VAL A 96 -6.14 -0.88 15.30
C VAL A 96 -7.31 -1.88 15.19
N TYR A 97 -7.90 -2.29 16.31
CA TYR A 97 -8.97 -3.28 16.32
C TYR A 97 -10.31 -2.69 15.86
N GLY A 98 -10.70 -1.57 16.47
CA GLY A 98 -12.00 -0.96 16.23
C GLY A 98 -12.07 -0.20 14.92
N HIS A 99 -10.95 0.33 14.44
CA HIS A 99 -10.92 1.15 13.23
C HIS A 99 -10.44 0.37 12.01
N ILE A 100 -9.19 -0.05 11.98
CA ILE A 100 -8.59 -0.70 10.80
C ILE A 100 -9.27 -2.05 10.50
N GLY A 101 -9.48 -2.88 11.53
CA GLY A 101 -10.13 -4.19 11.35
C GLY A 101 -11.53 -4.07 10.77
N GLU A 102 -12.33 -3.13 11.29
CA GLU A 102 -13.68 -2.87 10.77
C GLU A 102 -13.64 -2.33 9.33
N GLN A 103 -12.69 -1.46 9.01
CA GLN A 103 -12.54 -0.88 7.67
C GLN A 103 -12.24 -1.97 6.62
N ILE A 104 -11.30 -2.87 6.91
CA ILE A 104 -10.97 -3.98 6.00
C ILE A 104 -12.13 -4.96 5.84
N LEU A 105 -12.88 -5.24 6.91
CA LEU A 105 -14.12 -6.03 6.78
C LEU A 105 -15.14 -5.36 5.87
N ARG A 106 -15.31 -4.05 6.00
CA ARG A 106 -16.19 -3.26 5.12
C ARG A 106 -15.72 -3.27 3.67
N PHE A 107 -14.39 -3.25 3.43
CA PHE A 107 -13.83 -3.41 2.08
C PHE A 107 -14.27 -4.75 1.46
N GLY A 108 -14.09 -5.85 2.18
CA GLY A 108 -14.49 -7.17 1.71
C GLY A 108 -15.97 -7.25 1.31
N ILE A 109 -16.86 -6.67 2.12
CA ILE A 109 -18.31 -6.65 1.83
C ILE A 109 -18.64 -5.71 0.66
N SER A 110 -18.05 -4.53 0.65
CA SER A 110 -18.38 -3.48 -0.33
C SER A 110 -17.86 -3.78 -1.72
N THR A 111 -16.70 -4.41 -1.84
CA THR A 111 -16.15 -4.85 -3.12
C THR A 111 -17.06 -5.86 -3.80
N GLU A 112 -17.65 -6.80 -3.07
CA GLU A 112 -18.57 -7.78 -3.64
C GLU A 112 -19.89 -7.15 -4.14
N THR A 113 -20.35 -6.07 -3.51
CA THR A 113 -21.64 -5.44 -3.84
C THR A 113 -21.54 -4.35 -4.92
N ASP A 114 -20.38 -3.69 -5.04
CA ASP A 114 -20.22 -2.49 -5.87
C ASP A 114 -19.13 -2.61 -6.95
N LYS A 115 -18.89 -3.83 -7.46
CA LYS A 115 -17.88 -4.13 -8.49
C LYS A 115 -17.95 -3.17 -9.70
N TYR A 116 -19.14 -2.95 -10.24
CA TYR A 116 -19.34 -2.05 -11.37
C TYR A 116 -19.04 -0.58 -11.02
N LYS A 117 -19.37 -0.15 -9.81
CA LYS A 117 -19.08 1.21 -9.38
C LYS A 117 -17.58 1.45 -9.23
N ILE A 118 -16.87 0.49 -8.69
CA ILE A 118 -15.39 0.51 -8.60
C ILE A 118 -14.83 0.58 -10.03
N LYS A 119 -15.20 -0.35 -10.92
CA LYS A 119 -14.76 -0.38 -12.32
C LYS A 119 -14.96 0.97 -13.01
N ASN A 120 -16.17 1.52 -12.95
CA ASN A 120 -16.48 2.79 -13.61
C ASN A 120 -15.71 3.97 -13.03
N SER A 121 -15.41 3.93 -11.73
CA SER A 121 -14.61 4.98 -11.10
C SER A 121 -13.16 4.96 -11.59
N LEU A 122 -12.56 3.77 -11.69
CA LEU A 122 -11.20 3.59 -12.20
C LEU A 122 -11.09 3.98 -13.69
N LEU A 123 -12.06 3.56 -14.51
CA LEU A 123 -12.13 3.95 -15.92
C LEU A 123 -12.17 5.47 -16.07
N ALA A 124 -13.04 6.14 -15.32
CA ALA A 124 -13.19 7.59 -15.39
C ALA A 124 -11.91 8.35 -14.99
N GLU A 125 -11.07 7.79 -14.13
CA GLU A 125 -9.77 8.38 -13.79
C GLU A 125 -8.70 8.10 -14.84
N VAL A 126 -8.70 6.93 -15.45
CA VAL A 126 -7.82 6.63 -16.59
C VAL A 126 -8.12 7.55 -17.77
N ASP A 127 -9.40 7.79 -18.06
CA ASP A 127 -9.81 8.65 -19.17
C ASP A 127 -9.32 10.11 -19.03
N LYS A 128 -9.05 10.57 -17.80
CA LYS A 128 -8.59 11.94 -17.51
C LYS A 128 -7.08 12.10 -17.47
N ASP A 129 -6.33 10.99 -17.40
CA ASP A 129 -4.91 11.01 -17.09
C ASP A 129 -4.10 10.30 -18.19
N SER A 130 -3.44 11.10 -19.03
CA SER A 130 -2.61 10.59 -20.12
C SER A 130 -1.42 9.75 -19.65
N GLY A 131 -0.88 10.01 -18.45
CA GLY A 131 0.20 9.22 -17.87
C GLY A 131 -0.27 7.81 -17.52
N LYS A 132 -1.47 7.67 -16.91
CA LYS A 132 -2.08 6.36 -16.63
C LYS A 132 -2.40 5.62 -17.93
N GLN A 133 -2.90 6.32 -18.96
CA GLN A 133 -3.16 5.74 -20.27
C GLN A 133 -1.89 5.19 -20.90
N GLN A 134 -0.78 5.92 -20.82
CA GLN A 134 0.51 5.47 -21.36
C GLN A 134 1.05 4.24 -20.62
N LYS A 135 1.03 4.24 -19.27
CA LYS A 135 1.43 3.07 -18.48
C LYS A 135 0.60 1.83 -18.85
N LEU A 136 -0.71 1.98 -19.06
CA LEU A 136 -1.57 0.89 -19.49
C LEU A 136 -1.25 0.40 -20.89
N ALA A 137 -0.99 1.31 -21.85
CA ALA A 137 -0.60 0.94 -23.20
C ALA A 137 0.71 0.14 -23.21
N ASP A 138 1.69 0.55 -22.43
CA ASP A 138 2.95 -0.16 -22.25
C ASP A 138 2.75 -1.55 -21.64
N TYR A 139 1.86 -1.67 -20.64
CA TYR A 139 1.48 -2.95 -20.03
C TYR A 139 0.78 -3.87 -21.03
N PHE A 140 -0.19 -3.39 -21.80
CA PHE A 140 -0.92 -4.19 -22.80
C PHE A 140 -0.01 -4.71 -23.89
N SER A 141 1.03 -3.96 -24.26
CA SER A 141 2.01 -4.41 -25.27
C SER A 141 2.81 -5.66 -24.85
N LYS A 142 2.83 -5.97 -23.54
CA LYS A 142 3.64 -7.06 -22.94
C LYS A 142 2.79 -8.11 -22.25
N SER A 143 1.49 -7.88 -22.12
CA SER A 143 0.56 -8.75 -21.40
C SER A 143 -0.42 -9.44 -22.37
N LYS A 144 -1.21 -10.36 -21.83
CA LYS A 144 -2.31 -11.00 -22.57
C LYS A 144 -3.58 -10.17 -22.68
N TYR A 145 -3.64 -9.02 -21.99
CA TYR A 145 -4.81 -8.16 -21.95
C TYR A 145 -4.76 -7.14 -23.09
N ASN A 146 -5.89 -6.88 -23.74
CA ASN A 146 -5.95 -6.00 -24.90
C ASN A 146 -6.40 -4.57 -24.55
N ASN A 147 -7.08 -4.40 -23.43
CA ASN A 147 -7.62 -3.11 -23.01
C ASN A 147 -7.95 -3.08 -21.52
N ILE A 148 -8.17 -1.86 -21.01
CA ILE A 148 -8.47 -1.60 -19.61
C ILE A 148 -9.75 -2.28 -19.12
N ASN A 149 -10.77 -2.45 -19.97
CA ASN A 149 -12.01 -3.10 -19.55
C ASN A 149 -11.79 -4.57 -19.24
N GLU A 150 -11.05 -5.28 -20.10
CA GLU A 150 -10.67 -6.68 -19.89
C GLU A 150 -9.81 -6.83 -18.64
N LEU A 151 -8.83 -5.95 -18.44
CA LEU A 151 -7.99 -5.93 -17.26
C LEU A 151 -8.79 -5.72 -15.98
N LEU A 152 -9.67 -4.71 -15.93
CA LEU A 152 -10.48 -4.42 -14.75
C LEU A 152 -11.53 -5.52 -14.49
N ASP A 153 -12.07 -6.16 -15.54
CA ASP A 153 -12.92 -7.33 -15.36
C ASP A 153 -12.16 -8.45 -14.64
N LYS A 154 -10.93 -8.70 -15.06
CA LYS A 154 -10.09 -9.71 -14.42
C LYS A 154 -9.83 -9.43 -12.94
N VAL A 155 -9.38 -8.21 -12.60
CA VAL A 155 -8.95 -7.89 -11.24
C VAL A 155 -10.11 -7.61 -10.27
N ILE A 156 -11.32 -7.32 -10.76
CA ILE A 156 -12.48 -6.97 -9.93
C ILE A 156 -13.49 -8.11 -9.86
N PHE A 157 -13.76 -8.80 -10.97
CA PHE A 157 -14.83 -9.79 -11.06
C PHE A 157 -14.32 -11.22 -10.94
N ASP A 158 -13.21 -11.56 -11.60
CA ASP A 158 -12.63 -12.90 -11.55
C ASP A 158 -11.75 -13.07 -10.31
N ASN A 159 -10.85 -12.12 -10.07
CA ASN A 159 -10.04 -12.07 -8.87
C ASN A 159 -10.80 -11.34 -7.75
N ARG A 160 -10.45 -11.60 -6.51
CA ARG A 160 -10.91 -10.78 -5.38
C ARG A 160 -9.90 -9.66 -5.15
N PRO A 161 -10.33 -8.38 -5.11
CA PRO A 161 -9.44 -7.31 -4.68
C PRO A 161 -8.87 -7.60 -3.28
N ALA A 162 -7.63 -7.21 -3.07
CA ALA A 162 -6.96 -7.25 -1.78
C ALA A 162 -6.95 -5.86 -1.12
N ALA A 163 -6.36 -5.73 0.05
CA ALA A 163 -6.18 -4.44 0.71
C ALA A 163 -4.70 -4.16 0.95
N ILE A 164 -4.34 -2.87 0.97
CA ILE A 164 -3.07 -2.37 1.50
C ILE A 164 -3.40 -1.42 2.64
N ILE A 165 -2.70 -1.58 3.76
CA ILE A 165 -2.70 -0.63 4.87
C ILE A 165 -1.36 0.08 4.85
N ALA A 166 -1.36 1.39 4.57
CA ALA A 166 -0.19 2.24 4.72
C ALA A 166 -0.24 2.89 6.11
N ILE A 167 0.73 2.61 6.96
CA ILE A 167 0.74 3.00 8.37
C ILE A 167 2.10 3.57 8.78
N ASP A 168 2.10 4.51 9.73
CA ASP A 168 3.35 5.13 10.21
C ASP A 168 4.18 4.20 11.11
N GLU A 169 3.54 3.22 11.75
CA GLU A 169 4.19 2.19 12.57
C GLU A 169 3.35 0.92 12.60
N ALA A 170 3.87 -0.16 12.05
CA ALA A 170 3.22 -1.47 12.07
C ALA A 170 3.50 -2.18 13.40
N THR A 171 2.46 -2.69 14.05
CA THR A 171 2.56 -3.39 15.34
C THR A 171 2.15 -4.85 15.21
N ASP A 172 2.60 -5.70 16.16
CA ASP A 172 2.16 -7.09 16.24
C ASP A 172 0.63 -7.20 16.36
N ALA A 173 -0.01 -6.24 17.03
CA ALA A 173 -1.46 -6.17 17.15
C ALA A 173 -2.13 -6.00 15.78
N LEU A 174 -1.59 -5.16 14.91
CA LEU A 174 -2.09 -4.99 13.54
C LEU A 174 -1.99 -6.30 12.76
N TYR A 175 -0.81 -6.95 12.76
CA TYR A 175 -0.63 -8.22 12.05
C TYR A 175 -1.53 -9.31 12.59
N HIS A 176 -1.74 -9.34 13.92
CA HIS A 176 -2.69 -10.29 14.52
C HIS A 176 -4.12 -10.06 14.01
N VAL A 177 -4.60 -8.82 13.98
CA VAL A 177 -5.93 -8.49 13.41
C VAL A 177 -6.03 -8.91 11.96
N MET A 178 -5.02 -8.56 11.14
CA MET A 178 -5.04 -8.88 9.70
C MET A 178 -5.07 -10.39 9.46
N SER A 179 -4.38 -11.19 10.28
CA SER A 179 -4.38 -12.65 10.17
C SER A 179 -5.75 -13.30 10.41
N GLN A 180 -6.68 -12.61 11.06
CA GLN A 180 -8.04 -13.08 11.32
C GLN A 180 -9.04 -12.70 10.21
N LEU A 181 -8.62 -11.86 9.26
CA LEU A 181 -9.49 -11.41 8.18
C LEU A 181 -9.41 -12.35 6.97
N THR A 182 -10.51 -12.46 6.25
CA THR A 182 -10.57 -13.27 5.01
C THR A 182 -10.04 -12.55 3.79
N MET A 183 -9.97 -11.21 3.84
CA MET A 183 -9.41 -10.38 2.78
C MET A 183 -7.89 -10.39 2.88
N THR A 184 -7.21 -10.74 1.80
CA THR A 184 -5.75 -10.62 1.73
C THR A 184 -5.35 -9.17 1.97
N THR A 185 -4.46 -8.95 2.92
CA THR A 185 -4.06 -7.60 3.34
C THR A 185 -2.55 -7.52 3.41
N GLU A 186 -1.98 -6.50 2.79
CA GLU A 186 -0.56 -6.15 2.86
C GLU A 186 -0.41 -4.93 3.77
N VAL A 187 0.69 -4.86 4.51
CA VAL A 187 0.99 -3.72 5.38
C VAL A 187 2.27 -3.06 4.90
N ILE A 188 2.20 -1.76 4.64
CA ILE A 188 3.34 -0.92 4.29
C ILE A 188 3.58 0.06 5.43
N GLU A 189 4.72 -0.06 6.09
CA GLU A 189 5.16 0.93 7.06
C GLU A 189 5.88 2.07 6.34
N ALA A 190 5.45 3.31 6.59
CA ALA A 190 6.07 4.49 6.02
C ALA A 190 6.33 5.56 7.08
N GLN A 191 7.55 6.04 7.16
CA GLN A 191 8.00 7.01 8.16
C GLN A 191 8.66 8.22 7.50
N THR A 192 8.51 9.37 8.12
CA THR A 192 9.19 10.60 7.70
C THR A 192 10.19 11.04 8.74
N TYR A 193 11.34 11.51 8.29
CA TYR A 193 12.40 12.07 9.12
C TYR A 193 12.73 13.47 8.63
N VAL A 194 13.01 14.40 9.55
CA VAL A 194 13.21 15.81 9.24
C VAL A 194 14.51 16.36 9.82
N CYS A 195 15.18 17.23 9.05
CA CYS A 195 16.32 18.03 9.47
C CYS A 195 16.17 19.43 8.85
N GLY A 196 15.70 20.42 9.63
CA GLY A 196 15.31 21.72 9.09
C GLY A 196 14.20 21.56 8.04
N ASP A 197 14.43 22.09 6.83
CA ASP A 197 13.47 21.98 5.72
C ASP A 197 13.60 20.68 4.90
N LYS A 198 14.62 19.87 5.19
CA LYS A 198 14.86 18.61 4.47
C LYS A 198 14.02 17.48 5.07
N LYS A 199 13.52 16.61 4.20
CA LYS A 199 12.75 15.42 4.57
C LYS A 199 13.35 14.19 3.91
N LEU A 200 13.31 13.09 4.65
CA LEU A 200 13.59 11.74 4.17
C LEU A 200 12.36 10.88 4.48
N HIS A 201 11.99 10.02 3.54
CA HIS A 201 10.91 9.06 3.74
C HIS A 201 11.49 7.66 3.69
N ARG A 202 11.19 6.86 4.72
CA ARG A 202 11.51 5.43 4.79
C ARG A 202 10.21 4.67 4.69
N PHE A 203 10.18 3.64 3.88
CA PHE A 203 9.03 2.74 3.78
C PHE A 203 9.50 1.29 3.60
N SER A 204 8.68 0.34 4.04
CA SER A 204 8.87 -1.06 3.69
C SER A 204 8.50 -1.26 2.22
N PRO A 205 9.29 -2.00 1.43
CA PRO A 205 8.97 -2.21 0.03
C PRO A 205 7.65 -2.97 -0.11
N PHE A 206 6.86 -2.56 -1.09
CA PHE A 206 5.72 -3.36 -1.53
C PHE A 206 6.25 -4.48 -2.40
N LYS A 207 6.07 -5.73 -1.97
CA LYS A 207 6.45 -6.97 -2.67
C LYS A 207 7.57 -6.88 -3.72
N ASP A 208 8.53 -7.73 -3.66
CA ASP A 208 9.47 -8.14 -4.73
C ASP A 208 10.18 -7.06 -5.60
N GLU A 209 9.95 -5.77 -5.43
CA GLU A 209 10.70 -4.73 -6.15
C GLU A 209 12.20 -4.71 -5.80
N VAL A 210 12.56 -5.29 -4.67
CA VAL A 210 13.96 -5.36 -4.20
C VAL A 210 14.84 -6.22 -5.12
N ILE A 211 14.25 -7.12 -5.90
CA ILE A 211 15.02 -8.11 -6.71
C ILE A 211 15.40 -7.52 -8.06
N THR A 212 14.63 -6.60 -8.62
CA THR A 212 14.87 -6.10 -9.98
C THR A 212 15.91 -4.98 -10.09
N ASP A 213 16.11 -4.20 -9.03
CA ASP A 213 17.05 -3.06 -9.07
C ASP A 213 18.46 -3.39 -8.58
N LEU A 214 18.68 -4.54 -7.93
CA LEU A 214 19.98 -4.92 -7.37
C LEU A 214 20.81 -5.87 -8.22
N ALA A 215 20.31 -6.34 -9.35
CA ALA A 215 21.06 -7.30 -10.18
C ALA A 215 20.88 -7.08 -11.68
N PRO A 216 21.60 -6.11 -12.30
CA PRO A 216 21.72 -6.15 -13.75
C PRO A 216 22.59 -7.28 -14.28
N ASP A 217 23.38 -7.98 -13.45
CA ASP A 217 24.43 -8.92 -13.90
C ASP A 217 24.63 -10.18 -13.03
N ILE A 218 23.62 -10.65 -12.30
CA ILE A 218 23.75 -11.97 -11.65
C ILE A 218 23.19 -13.03 -12.62
N ASP A 219 24.08 -13.87 -13.13
CA ASP A 219 23.72 -15.01 -13.98
C ASP A 219 22.75 -15.92 -13.21
N ALA A 220 21.68 -16.38 -13.86
CA ALA A 220 20.64 -17.20 -13.23
C ALA A 220 21.18 -18.48 -12.56
N ASP A 221 22.39 -18.91 -12.96
CA ASP A 221 23.08 -20.08 -12.39
C ASP A 221 23.74 -19.79 -11.01
N GLU A 222 23.87 -18.54 -10.58
CA GLU A 222 24.42 -18.19 -9.24
C GLU A 222 23.33 -18.09 -8.14
N LEU A 223 22.06 -18.03 -8.50
CA LEU A 223 20.94 -17.90 -7.53
C LEU A 223 20.67 -19.21 -6.75
N ASP A 224 21.12 -20.36 -7.22
CA ASP A 224 20.96 -21.65 -6.52
C ASP A 224 21.82 -21.80 -5.25
N THR A 225 22.66 -20.80 -4.93
CA THR A 225 23.60 -20.90 -3.80
C THR A 225 23.23 -20.03 -2.59
N ILE A 226 22.17 -19.22 -2.64
CA ILE A 226 21.69 -18.47 -1.48
C ILE A 226 20.61 -19.28 -0.74
N ILE A 227 21.04 -20.33 -0.06
CA ILE A 227 20.20 -21.00 0.95
C ILE A 227 20.14 -20.07 2.16
N VAL A 228 19.02 -19.38 2.33
CA VAL A 228 18.69 -18.74 3.60
C VAL A 228 18.42 -19.89 4.60
N PRO A 229 19.23 -20.04 5.66
CA PRO A 229 18.97 -21.10 6.63
C PRO A 229 17.61 -20.83 7.28
N ALA A 230 16.72 -21.82 7.20
CA ALA A 230 15.50 -21.83 7.99
C ALA A 230 15.88 -21.64 9.46
N ARG A 231 15.25 -20.68 10.15
CA ARG A 231 15.34 -20.61 11.60
C ARG A 231 14.76 -21.92 12.14
N GLU A 232 15.61 -22.72 12.76
CA GLU A 232 15.16 -23.77 13.65
C GLU A 232 14.60 -23.10 14.90
N ASP A 233 13.29 -22.92 14.97
CA ASP A 233 12.59 -22.62 16.19
C ASP A 233 12.53 -23.92 16.99
N GLY A 234 13.50 -24.11 17.86
CA GLY A 234 13.46 -25.11 18.91
C GLY A 234 12.68 -24.58 20.11
N PHE A 235 11.60 -25.30 20.43
CA PHE A 235 10.77 -25.33 21.66
C PHE A 235 10.01 -24.08 22.03
#